data_3a3bc052372930dd23b2cb8ad2afb44c
#
_entry.id   3a3bc052372930dd23b2cb8ad2afb44c
#
_cell.length_a   1.000
_cell.length_b   1.000
_cell.length_c   1.000
_cell.angle_alpha   90.00
_cell.angle_beta   90.00
_cell.angle_gamma   90.00
#
_symmetry.space_group_name_H-M   'P 1'
#
loop_
_entity.id
_entity.type
_entity.pdbx_description
1 polymer ?
#
loop_
_entity_poly.entity_id
_entity_poly.type
_entity_poly.pdbx_seq_one_letter_code
_entity_poly.pdbx_strand_id
1 'polypeptide(L)'
;ERDYEVNHLDEGMNGWASIYETVEVTDYDGAGTLYQYQRPSSGCLGYFLVADGEAAIVDPLRAFTDRYLADAEDHGVELKYAFDTHIHADHISGVRALDDEGVEGVIPEAAVDRGVTYAAERSSASPASQARQDADQLTTAADGDAFAVGDATIETVFTPGHTTGMTSYLVDDSLLATGDGLFIESVARPDLEEGDDGAPDAARMLYESLQERILTLPDDTLIGGAHFSDAAEPAADGTYTAPIGDLVERMDALTMDEDDFVDLILSDMPPRPANYEKIIATNLGQKAVDDEEAFTLELGPNNCAASQESLAGD
;
A
#
# COMPACT_ATOMS: atom_id res chain seq x y z
N GLU A 1 -21.70 -35.48 -18.84
CA GLU A 1 -22.11 -34.37 -17.94
C GLU A 1 -21.21 -34.43 -16.75
N ARG A 2 -20.51 -33.32 -16.43
CA ARG A 2 -19.73 -33.18 -15.21
C ARG A 2 -20.65 -32.49 -14.21
N ASP A 3 -20.94 -33.14 -13.08
CA ASP A 3 -21.65 -32.52 -11.96
C ASP A 3 -20.73 -31.49 -11.31
N TYR A 4 -20.96 -30.21 -11.57
CA TYR A 4 -20.34 -29.11 -10.84
C TYR A 4 -21.33 -28.61 -9.78
N GLU A 5 -20.85 -28.42 -8.56
CA GLU A 5 -21.59 -27.68 -7.57
C GLU A 5 -21.49 -26.20 -7.97
N VAL A 6 -22.61 -25.58 -8.26
CA VAL A 6 -22.69 -24.18 -8.70
C VAL A 6 -23.33 -23.38 -7.59
N ASN A 7 -22.59 -22.43 -7.03
CA ASN A 7 -23.12 -21.46 -6.08
C ASN A 7 -23.32 -20.12 -6.80
N HIS A 8 -24.44 -19.46 -6.51
CA HIS A 8 -24.71 -18.12 -7.00
C HIS A 8 -24.23 -17.12 -5.95
N LEU A 9 -23.31 -16.23 -6.34
CA LEU A 9 -22.88 -15.15 -5.48
C LEU A 9 -23.94 -14.05 -5.51
N ASP A 10 -24.46 -13.68 -4.35
CA ASP A 10 -25.43 -12.58 -4.23
C ASP A 10 -24.76 -11.26 -4.68
N GLU A 11 -25.51 -10.41 -5.37
CA GLU A 11 -25.00 -9.18 -6.01
C GLU A 11 -23.89 -9.37 -7.08
N GLY A 12 -23.53 -10.63 -7.41
CA GLY A 12 -22.56 -10.95 -8.46
C GLY A 12 -21.16 -10.37 -8.17
N MET A 13 -20.58 -9.66 -9.15
CA MET A 13 -19.23 -9.08 -9.00
C MET A 13 -19.16 -7.96 -7.95
N ASN A 14 -20.24 -7.22 -7.72
CA ASN A 14 -20.28 -6.23 -6.65
C ASN A 14 -20.22 -6.91 -5.28
N GLY A 15 -20.98 -8.01 -5.07
CA GLY A 15 -20.87 -8.79 -3.84
C GLY A 15 -19.47 -9.38 -3.64
N TRP A 16 -18.80 -9.83 -4.72
CA TRP A 16 -17.41 -10.27 -4.66
C TRP A 16 -16.47 -9.13 -4.26
N ALA A 17 -16.62 -7.96 -4.86
CA ALA A 17 -15.79 -6.80 -4.58
C ALA A 17 -16.02 -6.19 -3.18
N SER A 18 -17.12 -6.55 -2.51
CA SER A 18 -17.45 -6.13 -1.14
C SER A 18 -16.88 -7.07 -0.07
N ILE A 19 -16.26 -8.19 -0.45
CA ILE A 19 -15.57 -9.06 0.51
C ILE A 19 -14.29 -8.37 0.95
N TYR A 20 -14.14 -8.22 2.26
CA TYR A 20 -12.97 -7.62 2.91
C TYR A 20 -12.69 -8.39 4.19
N GLU A 21 -11.61 -9.14 4.20
CA GLU A 21 -11.21 -10.02 5.28
C GLU A 21 -10.17 -9.36 6.17
N THR A 22 -10.13 -9.71 7.44
CA THR A 22 -9.14 -9.22 8.40
C THR A 22 -8.42 -10.42 8.99
N VAL A 23 -7.09 -10.43 8.91
CA VAL A 23 -6.23 -11.51 9.39
C VAL A 23 -5.14 -10.92 10.27
N GLU A 24 -4.91 -11.51 11.45
CA GLU A 24 -3.84 -11.11 12.36
C GLU A 24 -2.47 -11.52 11.78
N VAL A 25 -1.50 -10.61 11.76
CA VAL A 25 -0.11 -10.88 11.38
C VAL A 25 0.60 -11.47 12.61
N THR A 26 0.60 -12.80 12.72
CA THR A 26 1.08 -13.47 13.96
C THR A 26 2.59 -13.45 14.12
N ASP A 27 3.34 -13.22 13.04
CA ASP A 27 4.80 -13.11 13.06
C ASP A 27 5.28 -11.67 13.32
N TYR A 28 4.36 -10.68 13.45
CA TYR A 28 4.69 -9.35 13.92
C TYR A 28 5.07 -9.40 15.40
N ASP A 29 6.25 -8.89 15.75
CA ASP A 29 6.81 -8.93 17.11
C ASP A 29 6.96 -7.54 17.76
N GLY A 30 6.40 -6.48 17.14
CA GLY A 30 6.34 -5.12 17.68
C GLY A 30 5.27 -4.94 18.77
N ALA A 31 5.07 -3.71 19.19
CA ALA A 31 4.08 -3.36 20.22
C ALA A 31 2.65 -3.49 19.67
N GLY A 32 1.74 -4.02 20.47
CA GLY A 32 0.33 -4.17 20.11
C GLY A 32 0.04 -5.37 19.22
N THR A 33 -0.94 -5.21 18.33
CA THR A 33 -1.37 -6.25 17.38
C THR A 33 -1.51 -5.62 15.99
N LEU A 34 -0.97 -6.29 15.00
CA LEU A 34 -1.06 -5.88 13.61
C LEU A 34 -2.01 -6.81 12.84
N TYR A 35 -2.94 -6.23 12.10
CA TYR A 35 -3.89 -6.93 11.25
C TYR A 35 -3.64 -6.56 9.79
N GLN A 36 -3.76 -7.53 8.89
CA GLN A 36 -3.80 -7.33 7.45
C GLN A 36 -5.24 -7.39 6.98
N TYR A 37 -5.71 -6.35 6.32
CA TYR A 37 -6.96 -6.37 5.55
C TYR A 37 -6.70 -6.90 4.15
N GLN A 38 -7.59 -7.75 3.65
CA GLN A 38 -7.46 -8.43 2.38
C GLN A 38 -8.73 -8.26 1.56
N ARG A 39 -8.63 -7.73 0.34
CA ARG A 39 -9.73 -7.66 -0.64
C ARG A 39 -9.48 -8.65 -1.78
N PRO A 40 -10.05 -9.88 -1.72
CA PRO A 40 -9.74 -10.93 -2.69
C PRO A 40 -10.10 -10.57 -4.14
N SER A 41 -11.05 -9.67 -4.36
CA SER A 41 -11.50 -9.29 -5.70
C SER A 41 -10.48 -8.46 -6.50
N SER A 42 -9.60 -7.74 -5.83
CA SER A 42 -8.58 -6.88 -6.43
C SER A 42 -7.16 -7.21 -5.97
N GLY A 43 -7.01 -8.03 -4.92
CA GLY A 43 -5.73 -8.31 -4.30
C GLY A 43 -5.21 -7.17 -3.40
N CYS A 44 -5.98 -6.10 -3.16
CA CYS A 44 -5.54 -5.00 -2.32
C CYS A 44 -5.36 -5.45 -0.86
N LEU A 45 -4.30 -4.96 -0.24
CA LEU A 45 -3.94 -5.18 1.17
C LEU A 45 -3.85 -3.84 1.90
N GLY A 46 -4.20 -3.84 3.19
CA GLY A 46 -3.96 -2.72 4.11
C GLY A 46 -3.53 -3.24 5.46
N TYR A 47 -2.92 -2.39 6.29
CA TYR A 47 -2.35 -2.81 7.58
C TYR A 47 -2.92 -1.97 8.71
N PHE A 48 -3.56 -2.62 9.68
CA PHE A 48 -4.21 -1.98 10.81
C PHE A 48 -3.47 -2.35 12.10
N LEU A 49 -2.78 -1.36 12.66
CA LEU A 49 -2.07 -1.48 13.93
C LEU A 49 -2.97 -1.04 15.08
N VAL A 50 -3.01 -1.84 16.14
CA VAL A 50 -3.69 -1.52 17.41
C VAL A 50 -2.67 -1.60 18.53
N ALA A 51 -2.38 -0.48 19.20
CA ALA A 51 -1.40 -0.42 20.29
C ALA A 51 -1.85 0.56 21.38
N ASP A 52 -1.85 0.14 22.62
CA ASP A 52 -2.11 0.91 23.86
C ASP A 52 -3.23 1.98 23.75
N GLY A 53 -4.40 1.60 23.21
CA GLY A 53 -5.58 2.46 23.11
C GLY A 53 -5.67 3.34 21.87
N GLU A 54 -4.68 3.27 20.98
CA GLU A 54 -4.66 3.94 19.69
C GLU A 54 -4.56 2.94 18.53
N ALA A 55 -4.95 3.36 17.33
CA ALA A 55 -4.79 2.58 16.11
C ALA A 55 -4.33 3.44 14.93
N ALA A 56 -3.76 2.79 13.93
CA ALA A 56 -3.44 3.39 12.63
C ALA A 56 -3.74 2.41 11.50
N ILE A 57 -4.05 2.94 10.33
CA ILE A 57 -4.27 2.16 9.11
C ILE A 57 -3.34 2.64 7.98
N VAL A 58 -2.70 1.71 7.26
CA VAL A 58 -1.90 1.98 6.07
C VAL A 58 -2.65 1.46 4.85
N ASP A 59 -2.70 2.26 3.80
CA ASP A 59 -3.38 2.04 2.52
C ASP A 59 -4.86 1.65 2.66
N PRO A 60 -5.68 2.48 3.35
CA PRO A 60 -7.11 2.22 3.48
C PRO A 60 -7.83 2.44 2.15
N LEU A 61 -8.75 1.53 1.82
CA LEU A 61 -9.67 1.69 0.69
C LEU A 61 -10.88 2.52 1.10
N ARG A 62 -11.27 3.53 0.30
CA ARG A 62 -12.45 4.38 0.56
C ARG A 62 -13.73 3.57 0.72
N ALA A 63 -13.88 2.50 -0.04
CA ALA A 63 -15.05 1.63 0.01
C ALA A 63 -15.30 0.98 1.39
N PHE A 64 -14.31 0.97 2.27
CA PHE A 64 -14.36 0.32 3.58
C PHE A 64 -14.08 1.27 4.76
N THR A 65 -14.23 2.58 4.56
CA THR A 65 -14.03 3.60 5.60
C THR A 65 -14.82 3.29 6.88
N ASP A 66 -16.12 2.97 6.76
CA ASP A 66 -16.98 2.62 7.90
C ASP A 66 -16.49 1.36 8.63
N ARG A 67 -15.84 0.43 7.92
CA ARG A 67 -15.32 -0.80 8.50
C ARG A 67 -14.13 -0.51 9.41
N TYR A 68 -13.19 0.35 9.03
CA TYR A 68 -12.04 0.70 9.87
C TYR A 68 -12.46 1.41 11.15
N LEU A 69 -13.45 2.31 11.05
CA LEU A 69 -14.02 3.01 12.21
C LEU A 69 -14.73 2.03 13.16
N ALA A 70 -15.51 1.08 12.62
CA ALA A 70 -16.17 0.06 13.41
C ALA A 70 -15.16 -0.89 14.09
N ASP A 71 -14.13 -1.32 13.38
CA ASP A 71 -13.09 -2.20 13.94
C ASP A 71 -12.30 -1.49 15.05
N ALA A 72 -12.02 -0.19 14.93
CA ALA A 72 -11.42 0.60 16.01
C ALA A 72 -12.36 0.67 17.24
N GLU A 73 -13.67 0.90 17.03
CA GLU A 73 -14.67 0.86 18.11
C GLU A 73 -14.73 -0.52 18.78
N ASP A 74 -14.72 -1.61 18.00
CA ASP A 74 -14.77 -2.99 18.51
C ASP A 74 -13.52 -3.35 19.34
N HIS A 75 -12.36 -2.81 18.97
CA HIS A 75 -11.12 -2.91 19.76
C HIS A 75 -11.09 -1.95 20.96
N GLY A 76 -12.00 -0.96 21.01
CA GLY A 76 -12.06 0.04 22.07
C GLY A 76 -10.88 1.03 22.02
N VAL A 77 -10.39 1.36 20.83
CA VAL A 77 -9.26 2.24 20.57
C VAL A 77 -9.66 3.44 19.70
N GLU A 78 -8.86 4.50 19.74
CA GLU A 78 -8.98 5.64 18.83
C GLU A 78 -8.21 5.36 17.53
N LEU A 79 -8.87 5.39 16.37
CA LEU A 79 -8.18 5.39 15.08
C LEU A 79 -7.56 6.78 14.87
N LYS A 80 -6.25 6.88 15.09
CA LYS A 80 -5.53 8.14 15.16
C LYS A 80 -4.97 8.59 13.81
N TYR A 81 -4.43 7.65 13.02
CA TYR A 81 -3.81 7.94 11.75
C TYR A 81 -4.32 7.04 10.62
N ALA A 82 -4.38 7.62 9.41
CA ALA A 82 -4.56 6.90 8.17
C ALA A 82 -3.48 7.33 7.17
N PHE A 83 -2.68 6.37 6.70
CA PHE A 83 -1.51 6.60 5.84
C PHE A 83 -1.76 6.09 4.43
N ASP A 84 -1.39 6.88 3.41
CA ASP A 84 -1.16 6.36 2.06
C ASP A 84 0.34 6.17 1.82
N THR A 85 0.73 5.05 1.22
CA THR A 85 2.12 4.81 0.78
C THR A 85 2.45 5.58 -0.49
N HIS A 86 1.47 5.85 -1.33
CA HIS A 86 1.62 6.56 -2.61
C HIS A 86 0.27 7.06 -3.15
N ILE A 87 0.28 7.74 -4.27
CA ILE A 87 -0.96 8.04 -5.02
C ILE A 87 -1.35 6.81 -5.82
N HIS A 88 -2.31 6.06 -5.32
CA HIS A 88 -2.80 4.80 -5.90
C HIS A 88 -3.39 4.98 -7.29
N ALA A 89 -3.20 3.98 -8.16
CA ALA A 89 -3.68 3.96 -9.54
C ALA A 89 -4.80 2.92 -9.78
N ASP A 90 -5.10 2.09 -8.80
CA ASP A 90 -5.98 0.92 -8.88
C ASP A 90 -7.23 1.04 -8.00
N HIS A 91 -7.17 1.81 -6.92
CA HIS A 91 -8.29 2.07 -6.00
C HIS A 91 -8.33 3.53 -5.53
N ILE A 92 -9.48 3.94 -4.99
CA ILE A 92 -9.63 5.25 -4.35
C ILE A 92 -9.22 5.13 -2.88
N SER A 93 -8.24 5.94 -2.48
CA SER A 93 -7.75 6.00 -1.10
C SER A 93 -8.85 6.40 -0.11
N GLY A 94 -8.87 5.73 1.04
CA GLY A 94 -9.73 6.03 2.18
C GLY A 94 -9.21 7.15 3.08
N VAL A 95 -7.95 7.59 2.93
CA VAL A 95 -7.31 8.55 3.83
C VAL A 95 -8.11 9.85 3.96
N ARG A 96 -8.59 10.42 2.85
CA ARG A 96 -9.40 11.66 2.91
C ARG A 96 -10.76 11.45 3.56
N ALA A 97 -11.42 10.31 3.30
CA ALA A 97 -12.70 10.00 3.91
C ALA A 97 -12.56 9.77 5.43
N LEU A 98 -11.48 9.12 5.86
CA LEU A 98 -11.15 8.97 7.28
C LEU A 98 -10.80 10.31 7.92
N ASP A 99 -10.12 11.19 7.19
CA ASP A 99 -9.81 12.54 7.66
C ASP A 99 -11.06 13.40 7.90
N ASP A 100 -12.06 13.28 7.05
CA ASP A 100 -13.38 13.91 7.23
C ASP A 100 -14.11 13.41 8.50
N GLU A 101 -13.82 12.17 8.94
CA GLU A 101 -14.34 11.58 10.19
C GLU A 101 -13.45 11.88 11.42
N GLY A 102 -12.37 12.65 11.27
CA GLY A 102 -11.54 13.12 12.37
C GLY A 102 -10.27 12.30 12.61
N VAL A 103 -9.98 11.30 11.79
CA VAL A 103 -8.70 10.58 11.75
C VAL A 103 -7.65 11.45 11.07
N GLU A 104 -6.42 11.52 11.58
CA GLU A 104 -5.38 12.30 10.93
C GLU A 104 -4.89 11.60 9.65
N GLY A 105 -5.21 12.17 8.49
CA GLY A 105 -4.76 11.67 7.20
C GLY A 105 -3.31 12.07 6.91
N VAL A 106 -2.50 11.10 6.48
CA VAL A 106 -1.07 11.27 6.20
C VAL A 106 -0.75 10.77 4.80
N ILE A 107 -0.07 11.61 4.01
CA ILE A 107 0.40 11.26 2.67
C ILE A 107 1.91 11.51 2.54
N PRO A 108 2.61 10.83 1.61
CA PRO A 108 4.01 11.12 1.36
C PRO A 108 4.24 12.58 0.97
N GLU A 109 5.27 13.22 1.55
CA GLU A 109 5.64 14.60 1.20
C GLU A 109 5.94 14.72 -0.32
N ALA A 110 6.65 13.76 -0.88
CA ALA A 110 7.00 13.76 -2.31
C ALA A 110 5.77 13.61 -3.25
N ALA A 111 4.63 13.09 -2.76
CA ALA A 111 3.39 13.02 -3.53
C ALA A 111 2.79 14.42 -3.81
N VAL A 112 3.14 15.44 -3.02
CA VAL A 112 2.66 16.82 -3.20
C VAL A 112 3.10 17.39 -4.55
N ASP A 113 4.31 17.08 -4.99
CA ASP A 113 4.87 17.54 -6.29
C ASP A 113 4.09 16.97 -7.49
N ARG A 114 3.31 15.91 -7.30
CA ARG A 114 2.41 15.34 -8.32
C ARG A 114 1.12 16.17 -8.53
N GLY A 115 0.94 17.26 -7.79
CA GLY A 115 -0.20 18.15 -7.93
C GLY A 115 -1.40 17.78 -7.06
N VAL A 116 -1.15 17.24 -5.88
CA VAL A 116 -2.16 17.03 -4.85
C VAL A 116 -2.78 18.38 -4.47
N THR A 117 -4.13 18.45 -4.41
CA THR A 117 -4.86 19.70 -4.19
C THR A 117 -5.29 19.93 -2.74
N TYR A 118 -5.10 18.95 -1.87
CA TYR A 118 -5.58 18.92 -0.48
C TYR A 118 -4.46 18.74 0.56
N ALA A 119 -3.18 18.72 0.16
CA ALA A 119 -2.07 18.60 1.10
C ALA A 119 -1.58 19.96 1.57
N ALA A 120 -1.19 20.05 2.86
CA ALA A 120 -0.48 21.20 3.39
C ALA A 120 1.00 21.17 2.97
N GLU A 121 1.55 22.32 2.59
CA GLU A 121 3.01 22.50 2.59
C GLU A 121 3.53 22.37 4.02
N ARG A 122 4.40 21.40 4.27
CA ARG A 122 4.97 21.19 5.60
C ARG A 122 5.93 22.34 5.96
N SER A 123 5.70 22.96 7.11
CA SER A 123 6.68 23.82 7.75
C SER A 123 7.82 22.94 8.30
N SER A 124 9.05 23.16 7.86
CA SER A 124 10.29 22.44 8.18
C SER A 124 10.68 22.43 9.69
N ALA A 125 9.75 22.63 10.60
CA ALA A 125 10.01 22.85 12.02
C ALA A 125 9.08 22.09 12.97
N SER A 126 8.52 20.91 12.59
CA SER A 126 7.68 20.26 13.58
C SER A 126 7.75 18.75 13.62
N PRO A 127 8.00 18.16 14.80
CA PRO A 127 7.44 16.86 15.12
C PRO A 127 5.89 16.95 15.08
N ALA A 128 5.22 15.83 14.86
CA ALA A 128 3.80 15.59 14.65
C ALA A 128 2.78 16.26 15.62
N SER A 129 3.05 17.41 16.20
CA SER A 129 2.26 18.06 17.24
C SER A 129 1.84 19.50 16.97
N GLN A 130 1.96 20.02 15.74
CA GLN A 130 1.31 21.31 15.48
C GLN A 130 -0.12 21.07 15.01
N ALA A 131 -1.04 21.44 15.87
CA ALA A 131 -2.49 21.44 15.61
C ALA A 131 -2.80 21.97 14.21
N ARG A 132 -3.59 21.19 13.47
CA ARG A 132 -4.19 21.57 12.18
C ARG A 132 -4.63 23.03 12.21
N GLN A 133 -4.11 23.82 11.30
CA GLN A 133 -4.54 25.21 11.15
C GLN A 133 -5.67 25.37 10.11
N ASP A 134 -5.84 24.39 9.22
CA ASP A 134 -6.92 24.34 8.25
C ASP A 134 -7.46 22.88 8.16
N ALA A 135 -8.76 22.69 8.36
CA ALA A 135 -9.45 21.39 8.44
C ALA A 135 -9.49 20.61 7.11
N ASP A 136 -9.02 21.20 6.02
CA ASP A 136 -9.08 20.59 4.68
C ASP A 136 -7.70 20.12 4.16
N GLN A 137 -6.66 20.07 5.04
CA GLN A 137 -5.31 19.73 4.62
C GLN A 137 -4.77 18.50 5.37
N LEU A 138 -4.30 17.50 4.62
CA LEU A 138 -3.65 16.31 5.18
C LEU A 138 -2.23 16.62 5.65
N THR A 139 -1.75 15.83 6.61
CA THR A 139 -0.36 15.84 7.06
C THR A 139 0.53 15.20 5.98
N THR A 140 1.71 15.77 5.74
CA THR A 140 2.71 15.16 4.86
C THR A 140 3.81 14.48 5.69
N ALA A 141 4.23 13.28 5.27
CA ALA A 141 5.30 12.50 5.88
C ALA A 141 6.57 12.56 5.02
N ALA A 142 7.66 13.05 5.58
CA ALA A 142 8.99 13.05 4.98
C ALA A 142 9.81 11.85 5.46
N ASP A 143 10.87 11.50 4.71
CA ASP A 143 11.80 10.43 5.08
C ASP A 143 12.34 10.60 6.50
N GLY A 144 12.26 9.55 7.32
CA GLY A 144 12.67 9.53 8.72
C GLY A 144 11.69 10.18 9.70
N ASP A 145 10.50 10.63 9.26
CA ASP A 145 9.46 11.04 10.20
C ASP A 145 8.91 9.83 10.94
N ALA A 146 8.58 10.02 12.23
CA ALA A 146 8.04 8.99 13.10
C ALA A 146 6.71 9.41 13.72
N PHE A 147 5.75 8.52 13.69
CA PHE A 147 4.40 8.69 14.22
C PHE A 147 4.17 7.70 15.37
N ALA A 148 3.82 8.22 16.55
CA ALA A 148 3.49 7.37 17.69
C ALA A 148 2.04 6.93 17.66
N VAL A 149 1.82 5.62 17.81
CA VAL A 149 0.52 4.96 17.91
C VAL A 149 0.52 4.14 19.20
N GLY A 150 -0.05 4.68 20.28
CA GLY A 150 0.09 4.10 21.61
C GLY A 150 1.56 3.97 22.02
N ASP A 151 2.03 2.75 22.24
CA ASP A 151 3.42 2.40 22.54
C ASP A 151 4.22 1.90 21.33
N ALA A 152 3.57 1.85 20.15
CA ALA A 152 4.22 1.54 18.87
C ALA A 152 4.70 2.81 18.14
N THR A 153 5.56 2.60 17.14
CA THR A 153 6.09 3.67 16.26
C THR A 153 5.97 3.24 14.80
N ILE A 154 5.51 4.16 13.95
CA ILE A 154 5.52 4.02 12.50
C ILE A 154 6.54 5.03 11.94
N GLU A 155 7.63 4.54 11.36
CA GLU A 155 8.67 5.37 10.74
C GLU A 155 8.50 5.42 9.22
N THR A 156 8.68 6.60 8.65
CA THR A 156 8.59 6.85 7.21
C THR A 156 9.91 6.53 6.52
N VAL A 157 9.88 5.66 5.53
CA VAL A 157 11.02 5.26 4.71
C VAL A 157 10.74 5.60 3.26
N PHE A 158 11.44 6.59 2.68
CA PHE A 158 11.25 6.98 1.28
C PHE A 158 11.82 5.94 0.34
N THR A 159 10.98 5.36 -0.53
CA THR A 159 11.30 4.23 -1.42
C THR A 159 10.75 4.44 -2.84
N PRO A 160 11.18 5.49 -3.56
CA PRO A 160 10.66 5.82 -4.89
C PRO A 160 10.95 4.72 -5.92
N GLY A 161 10.15 4.68 -6.99
CA GLY A 161 10.34 3.75 -8.12
C GLY A 161 9.03 3.37 -8.78
N HIS A 162 8.07 2.79 -8.06
CA HIS A 162 6.70 2.61 -8.56
C HIS A 162 6.06 3.96 -8.90
N THR A 163 6.19 4.91 -7.99
CA THR A 163 5.94 6.33 -8.20
C THR A 163 7.10 7.14 -7.62
N THR A 164 7.25 8.39 -8.06
CA THR A 164 8.25 9.31 -7.52
C THR A 164 8.01 9.67 -6.05
N GLY A 165 6.76 9.52 -5.59
CA GLY A 165 6.36 9.77 -4.20
C GLY A 165 6.20 8.50 -3.36
N MET A 166 6.61 7.32 -3.84
CA MET A 166 6.48 6.08 -3.11
C MET A 166 7.21 6.12 -1.77
N THR A 167 6.52 5.72 -0.72
CA THR A 167 7.00 5.73 0.66
C THR A 167 6.54 4.46 1.36
N SER A 168 7.44 3.81 2.06
CA SER A 168 7.15 2.66 2.91
C SER A 168 7.01 3.11 4.37
N TYR A 169 6.30 2.33 5.18
CA TYR A 169 6.13 2.59 6.61
C TYR A 169 6.65 1.42 7.43
N LEU A 170 7.70 1.68 8.22
CA LEU A 170 8.30 0.68 9.12
C LEU A 170 7.59 0.73 10.48
N VAL A 171 6.96 -0.37 10.85
CA VAL A 171 6.24 -0.54 12.11
C VAL A 171 7.12 -1.26 13.11
N ASP A 172 7.57 -0.56 14.15
CA ASP A 172 8.41 -1.06 15.27
C ASP A 172 9.60 -1.92 14.85
N ASP A 173 10.31 -1.55 13.79
CA ASP A 173 11.41 -2.34 13.20
C ASP A 173 11.02 -3.80 12.81
N SER A 174 9.76 -4.18 12.92
CA SER A 174 9.26 -5.54 12.75
C SER A 174 8.61 -5.79 11.38
N LEU A 175 7.78 -4.85 10.88
CA LEU A 175 7.16 -4.96 9.57
C LEU A 175 7.35 -3.68 8.75
N LEU A 176 7.78 -3.81 7.50
CA LEU A 176 7.79 -2.74 6.52
C LEU A 176 6.57 -2.88 5.58
N ALA A 177 5.61 -1.95 5.70
CA ALA A 177 4.53 -1.80 4.74
C ALA A 177 5.08 -1.10 3.49
N THR A 178 5.37 -1.87 2.46
CA THR A 178 6.12 -1.42 1.26
C THR A 178 5.25 -0.79 0.18
N GLY A 179 3.93 -0.73 0.40
CA GLY A 179 3.01 -0.31 -0.65
C GLY A 179 3.20 -1.14 -1.91
N ASP A 180 3.29 -0.47 -3.05
CA ASP A 180 3.55 -1.12 -4.34
C ASP A 180 5.06 -1.18 -4.70
N GLY A 181 5.97 -1.05 -3.73
CA GLY A 181 7.41 -1.16 -3.95
C GLY A 181 7.89 -2.61 -4.07
N LEU A 182 7.53 -3.43 -3.11
CA LEU A 182 7.92 -4.84 -3.01
C LEU A 182 6.74 -5.68 -2.52
N PHE A 183 6.44 -6.77 -3.21
CA PHE A 183 5.43 -7.77 -2.84
C PHE A 183 6.10 -9.08 -2.43
N ILE A 184 5.34 -9.99 -1.85
CA ILE A 184 5.91 -11.28 -1.44
C ILE A 184 6.27 -12.20 -2.62
N GLU A 185 5.76 -11.92 -3.82
CA GLU A 185 5.98 -12.72 -5.03
C GLU A 185 6.56 -11.92 -6.21
N SER A 186 6.69 -10.59 -6.07
CA SER A 186 7.02 -9.70 -7.19
C SER A 186 7.56 -8.35 -6.70
N VAL A 187 7.99 -7.53 -7.63
CA VAL A 187 8.30 -6.11 -7.41
C VAL A 187 7.37 -5.22 -8.23
N ALA A 188 7.40 -3.94 -7.97
CA ALA A 188 6.55 -2.94 -8.63
C ALA A 188 6.77 -2.85 -10.14
N ARG A 189 5.72 -2.44 -10.85
CA ARG A 189 5.83 -1.91 -12.22
C ARG A 189 6.19 -0.42 -12.17
N PRO A 190 7.09 0.07 -13.04
CA PRO A 190 7.58 1.45 -12.97
C PRO A 190 6.89 2.43 -13.94
N ASP A 191 5.88 2.01 -14.72
CA ASP A 191 5.37 2.78 -15.88
C ASP A 191 4.05 3.53 -15.66
N LEU A 192 3.50 3.53 -14.43
CA LEU A 192 2.16 4.12 -14.17
C LEU A 192 2.19 5.65 -14.04
N GLU A 193 3.30 6.24 -13.65
CA GLU A 193 3.38 7.69 -13.45
C GLU A 193 3.82 8.43 -14.73
N GLU A 194 4.98 8.08 -15.27
CA GLU A 194 5.60 8.76 -16.41
C GLU A 194 5.41 8.01 -17.74
N GLY A 195 4.69 6.88 -17.71
CA GLY A 195 4.48 6.05 -18.90
C GLY A 195 5.73 5.30 -19.34
N ASP A 196 5.67 4.74 -20.55
CA ASP A 196 6.75 3.88 -21.07
C ASP A 196 8.08 4.64 -21.25
N ASP A 197 8.04 5.94 -21.50
CA ASP A 197 9.24 6.77 -21.69
C ASP A 197 10.00 6.99 -20.37
N GLY A 198 9.31 7.10 -19.24
CA GLY A 198 9.91 7.28 -17.91
C GLY A 198 10.20 5.97 -17.18
N ALA A 199 9.65 4.85 -17.65
CA ALA A 199 9.77 3.56 -16.97
C ALA A 199 11.23 3.11 -16.70
N PRO A 200 12.23 3.32 -17.59
CA PRO A 200 13.61 2.95 -17.31
C PRO A 200 14.22 3.71 -16.13
N ASP A 201 13.91 4.99 -15.97
CA ASP A 201 14.44 5.79 -14.87
C ASP A 201 13.72 5.44 -13.55
N ALA A 202 12.41 5.17 -13.61
CA ALA A 202 11.64 4.69 -12.47
C ALA A 202 12.09 3.28 -12.01
N ALA A 203 12.45 2.38 -12.95
CA ALA A 203 12.99 1.07 -12.61
C ALA A 203 14.34 1.16 -11.89
N ARG A 204 15.21 2.11 -12.28
CA ARG A 204 16.47 2.38 -11.57
C ARG A 204 16.23 2.92 -10.16
N MET A 205 15.29 3.87 -10.01
CA MET A 205 14.91 4.34 -8.66
C MET A 205 14.35 3.22 -7.79
N LEU A 206 13.56 2.31 -8.37
CA LEU A 206 13.08 1.13 -7.65
C LEU A 206 14.23 0.23 -7.22
N TYR A 207 15.18 -0.04 -8.09
CA TYR A 207 16.38 -0.81 -7.77
C TYR A 207 17.16 -0.18 -6.61
N GLU A 208 17.44 1.13 -6.67
CA GLU A 208 18.12 1.84 -5.58
C GLU A 208 17.33 1.74 -4.27
N SER A 209 16.00 1.91 -4.30
CA SER A 209 15.14 1.79 -3.13
C SER A 209 15.18 0.38 -2.53
N LEU A 210 15.14 -0.66 -3.37
CA LEU A 210 15.27 -2.04 -2.93
C LEU A 210 16.64 -2.29 -2.28
N GLN A 211 17.74 -1.95 -2.97
CA GLN A 211 19.09 -2.29 -2.53
C GLN A 211 19.59 -1.44 -1.37
N GLU A 212 19.26 -0.14 -1.33
CA GLU A 212 19.85 0.79 -0.38
C GLU A 212 18.93 1.10 0.81
N ARG A 213 17.63 0.78 0.72
CA ARG A 213 16.67 1.12 1.77
C ARG A 213 15.98 -0.12 2.35
N ILE A 214 15.44 -1.00 1.51
CA ILE A 214 14.65 -2.15 1.97
C ILE A 214 15.55 -3.31 2.38
N LEU A 215 16.45 -3.75 1.50
CA LEU A 215 17.33 -4.91 1.75
C LEU A 215 18.49 -4.63 2.72
N THR A 216 18.59 -3.40 3.25
CA THR A 216 19.52 -3.07 4.34
C THR A 216 18.91 -3.27 5.73
N LEU A 217 17.60 -3.50 5.82
CA LEU A 217 16.92 -3.88 7.05
C LEU A 217 17.29 -5.32 7.47
N PRO A 218 17.06 -5.70 8.73
CA PRO A 218 17.28 -7.08 9.19
C PRO A 218 16.55 -8.12 8.34
N ASP A 219 17.16 -9.30 8.15
CA ASP A 219 16.60 -10.39 7.34
C ASP A 219 15.24 -10.89 7.88
N ASP A 220 14.96 -10.72 9.17
CA ASP A 220 13.72 -11.08 9.85
C ASP A 220 12.63 -9.99 9.81
N THR A 221 12.93 -8.79 9.28
CA THR A 221 11.89 -7.78 9.03
C THR A 221 10.87 -8.31 8.05
N LEU A 222 9.58 -8.28 8.42
CA LEU A 222 8.48 -8.69 7.55
C LEU A 222 8.24 -7.65 6.45
N ILE A 223 8.05 -8.11 5.24
CA ILE A 223 7.55 -7.30 4.12
C ILE A 223 6.05 -7.48 4.00
N GLY A 224 5.34 -6.35 3.94
CA GLY A 224 3.92 -6.27 3.68
C GLY A 224 3.62 -5.35 2.51
N GLY A 225 3.41 -5.91 1.31
CA GLY A 225 3.02 -5.15 0.11
C GLY A 225 1.57 -4.68 0.18
N ALA A 226 1.19 -3.71 -0.67
CA ALA A 226 -0.21 -3.27 -0.78
C ALA A 226 -1.07 -4.20 -1.64
N HIS A 227 -0.47 -5.21 -2.27
CA HIS A 227 -1.18 -6.14 -3.14
C HIS A 227 -0.63 -7.56 -3.07
N PHE A 228 -1.50 -8.52 -3.43
CA PHE A 228 -1.14 -9.90 -3.74
C PHE A 228 -1.80 -10.33 -5.05
N SER A 229 -1.20 -11.28 -5.73
CA SER A 229 -1.72 -11.88 -6.96
C SER A 229 -2.16 -13.33 -6.75
N ASP A 230 -2.78 -13.93 -7.76
CA ASP A 230 -3.17 -15.35 -7.76
C ASP A 230 -1.97 -16.32 -7.59
N ALA A 231 -0.74 -15.85 -7.80
CA ALA A 231 0.47 -16.65 -7.62
C ALA A 231 1.08 -16.50 -6.22
N ALA A 232 0.64 -15.52 -5.43
CA ALA A 232 1.10 -15.36 -4.06
C ALA A 232 0.57 -16.50 -3.19
N GLU A 233 1.46 -17.13 -2.45
CA GLU A 233 1.08 -18.10 -1.42
C GLU A 233 1.08 -17.42 -0.05
N PRO A 234 -0.04 -17.41 0.69
CA PRO A 234 -0.09 -16.79 2.01
C PRO A 234 0.79 -17.53 3.00
N ALA A 235 1.26 -16.83 4.02
CA ALA A 235 1.93 -17.39 5.18
C ALA A 235 1.02 -18.34 5.97
N ALA A 236 1.57 -19.01 7.00
CA ALA A 236 0.83 -20.02 7.77
C ALA A 236 -0.37 -19.43 8.52
N ASP A 237 -0.35 -18.16 8.87
CA ASP A 237 -1.44 -17.43 9.50
C ASP A 237 -2.50 -16.92 8.50
N GLY A 238 -2.24 -17.07 7.21
CA GLY A 238 -3.12 -16.61 6.12
C GLY A 238 -2.82 -15.18 5.63
N THR A 239 -1.78 -14.54 6.13
CA THR A 239 -1.35 -13.23 5.65
C THR A 239 -0.45 -13.32 4.43
N TYR A 240 -0.40 -12.25 3.65
CA TYR A 240 0.56 -12.07 2.54
C TYR A 240 1.73 -11.22 3.05
N THR A 241 2.50 -11.82 3.98
CA THR A 241 3.75 -11.26 4.52
C THR A 241 4.86 -12.28 4.44
N ALA A 242 6.11 -11.83 4.37
CA ALA A 242 7.27 -12.71 4.41
C ALA A 242 8.51 -11.95 4.92
N PRO A 243 9.44 -12.62 5.64
CA PRO A 243 10.72 -12.03 6.00
C PRO A 243 11.56 -11.64 4.77
N ILE A 244 12.32 -10.55 4.87
CA ILE A 244 13.23 -10.11 3.79
C ILE A 244 14.17 -11.23 3.36
N GLY A 245 14.75 -11.98 4.30
CA GLY A 245 15.67 -13.08 4.00
C GLY A 245 15.04 -14.14 3.10
N ASP A 246 13.79 -14.52 3.35
CA ASP A 246 13.05 -15.49 2.53
C ASP A 246 12.78 -14.95 1.10
N LEU A 247 12.52 -13.63 0.99
CA LEU A 247 12.31 -12.99 -0.31
C LEU A 247 13.58 -12.96 -1.13
N VAL A 248 14.72 -12.65 -0.52
CA VAL A 248 16.03 -12.65 -1.18
C VAL A 248 16.42 -14.06 -1.66
N GLU A 249 16.06 -15.12 -0.91
CA GLU A 249 16.34 -16.50 -1.30
C GLU A 249 15.50 -16.99 -2.49
N ARG A 250 14.29 -16.45 -2.70
CA ARG A 250 13.33 -16.94 -3.70
C ARG A 250 13.11 -16.03 -4.90
N MET A 251 13.51 -14.74 -4.82
CA MET A 251 13.34 -13.77 -5.91
C MET A 251 14.71 -13.34 -6.47
N ASP A 252 15.10 -13.91 -7.60
CA ASP A 252 16.37 -13.58 -8.28
C ASP A 252 16.51 -12.09 -8.57
N ALA A 253 15.38 -11.39 -8.83
CA ALA A 253 15.35 -9.94 -9.08
C ALA A 253 15.99 -9.11 -7.94
N LEU A 254 15.91 -9.57 -6.68
CA LEU A 254 16.48 -8.87 -5.53
C LEU A 254 18.00 -8.98 -5.42
N THR A 255 18.61 -9.89 -6.19
CA THR A 255 20.06 -10.15 -6.16
C THR A 255 20.79 -9.84 -7.48
N MET A 256 20.05 -9.38 -8.51
CA MET A 256 20.59 -8.97 -9.80
C MET A 256 21.39 -7.67 -9.71
N ASP A 257 22.22 -7.40 -10.70
CA ASP A 257 22.77 -6.05 -10.88
C ASP A 257 21.70 -5.12 -11.51
N GLU A 258 21.97 -3.81 -11.47
CA GLU A 258 21.00 -2.78 -11.88
C GLU A 258 20.55 -2.95 -13.34
N ASP A 259 21.50 -3.19 -14.26
CA ASP A 259 21.19 -3.29 -15.70
C ASP A 259 20.30 -4.51 -15.97
N ASP A 260 20.62 -5.66 -15.39
CA ASP A 260 19.86 -6.91 -15.52
C ASP A 260 18.46 -6.76 -14.87
N PHE A 261 18.36 -6.10 -13.72
CA PHE A 261 17.08 -5.81 -13.05
C PHE A 261 16.18 -4.92 -13.93
N VAL A 262 16.71 -3.82 -14.47
CA VAL A 262 15.95 -2.89 -15.32
C VAL A 262 15.47 -3.62 -16.59
N ASP A 263 16.35 -4.37 -17.24
CA ASP A 263 15.99 -5.15 -18.44
C ASP A 263 14.90 -6.17 -18.14
N LEU A 264 14.99 -6.88 -17.00
CA LEU A 264 13.99 -7.85 -16.54
C LEU A 264 12.63 -7.19 -16.34
N ILE A 265 12.55 -6.14 -15.53
CA ILE A 265 11.27 -5.47 -15.18
C ILE A 265 10.58 -4.88 -16.42
N LEU A 266 11.36 -4.37 -17.38
CA LEU A 266 10.80 -3.78 -18.60
C LEU A 266 10.47 -4.80 -19.69
N SER A 267 10.91 -6.05 -19.56
CA SER A 267 10.77 -7.07 -20.62
C SER A 267 9.33 -7.50 -20.88
N ASP A 268 8.49 -7.55 -19.85
CA ASP A 268 7.10 -8.01 -19.93
C ASP A 268 6.22 -7.27 -18.91
N MET A 269 5.70 -6.11 -19.31
CA MET A 269 4.82 -5.30 -18.47
C MET A 269 3.36 -5.70 -18.70
N PRO A 270 2.61 -6.05 -17.64
CA PRO A 270 1.19 -6.36 -17.77
C PRO A 270 0.38 -5.14 -18.21
N PRO A 271 -0.85 -5.31 -18.75
CA PRO A 271 -1.72 -4.17 -19.03
C PRO A 271 -1.89 -3.28 -17.78
N ARG A 272 -1.96 -1.96 -17.98
CA ARG A 272 -2.20 -1.02 -16.85
C ARG A 272 -3.55 -1.29 -16.20
N PRO A 273 -3.72 -0.97 -14.89
CA PRO A 273 -5.00 -1.11 -14.18
C PRO A 273 -6.13 -0.40 -14.93
N ALA A 274 -7.33 -0.98 -14.87
CA ALA A 274 -8.50 -0.34 -15.46
C ALA A 274 -8.77 1.02 -14.77
N ASN A 275 -9.14 2.04 -15.56
CA ASN A 275 -9.48 3.37 -15.04
C ASN A 275 -8.33 4.13 -14.32
N TYR A 276 -7.08 3.68 -14.39
CA TYR A 276 -5.96 4.23 -13.62
C TYR A 276 -5.83 5.75 -13.70
N GLU A 277 -5.96 6.39 -14.88
CA GLU A 277 -5.88 7.84 -15.03
C GLU A 277 -6.97 8.58 -14.21
N LYS A 278 -8.18 8.01 -14.17
CA LYS A 278 -9.29 8.58 -13.43
C LYS A 278 -9.13 8.38 -11.93
N ILE A 279 -8.62 7.23 -11.51
CA ILE A 279 -8.31 6.90 -10.12
C ILE A 279 -7.21 7.84 -9.61
N ILE A 280 -6.08 7.97 -10.33
CA ILE A 280 -5.00 8.89 -9.99
C ILE A 280 -5.53 10.33 -9.86
N ALA A 281 -6.29 10.83 -10.84
CA ALA A 281 -6.85 12.19 -10.78
C ALA A 281 -7.79 12.40 -9.58
N THR A 282 -8.51 11.35 -9.15
CA THR A 282 -9.36 11.38 -7.97
C THR A 282 -8.53 11.40 -6.70
N ASN A 283 -7.51 10.54 -6.60
CA ASN A 283 -6.60 10.48 -5.46
C ASN A 283 -5.75 11.75 -5.32
N LEU A 284 -5.42 12.43 -6.41
CA LEU A 284 -4.79 13.76 -6.38
C LEU A 284 -5.76 14.90 -5.96
N GLY A 285 -7.06 14.60 -5.79
CA GLY A 285 -8.08 15.63 -5.49
C GLY A 285 -8.48 16.49 -6.70
N GLN A 286 -7.98 16.20 -7.88
CA GLN A 286 -8.27 16.94 -9.12
C GLN A 286 -9.64 16.58 -9.73
N LYS A 287 -10.22 15.45 -9.28
CA LYS A 287 -11.53 14.97 -9.70
C LYS A 287 -12.34 14.49 -8.48
N ALA A 288 -13.60 14.84 -8.46
CA ALA A 288 -14.55 14.30 -7.48
C ALA A 288 -15.36 13.15 -8.08
N VAL A 289 -15.59 12.13 -7.30
CA VAL A 289 -16.47 10.99 -7.60
C VAL A 289 -17.32 10.69 -6.37
N ASP A 290 -18.56 10.23 -6.56
CA ASP A 290 -19.36 9.70 -5.47
C ASP A 290 -18.95 8.25 -5.11
N ASP A 291 -19.51 7.70 -4.05
CA ASP A 291 -19.12 6.38 -3.54
C ASP A 291 -19.45 5.24 -4.50
N GLU A 292 -20.60 5.34 -5.25
CA GLU A 292 -20.98 4.35 -6.24
C GLU A 292 -20.00 4.38 -7.45
N GLU A 293 -19.62 5.57 -7.90
CA GLU A 293 -18.64 5.74 -8.96
C GLU A 293 -17.24 5.30 -8.51
N ALA A 294 -16.83 5.64 -7.27
CA ALA A 294 -15.56 5.21 -6.68
C ALA A 294 -15.46 3.69 -6.67
N PHE A 295 -16.46 3.01 -6.10
CA PHE A 295 -16.51 1.54 -6.06
C PHE A 295 -16.48 0.91 -7.45
N THR A 296 -17.20 1.49 -8.42
CA THR A 296 -17.26 0.98 -9.81
C THR A 296 -15.90 1.10 -10.52
N LEU A 297 -15.13 2.15 -10.24
CA LEU A 297 -13.81 2.36 -10.84
C LEU A 297 -12.80 1.28 -10.45
N GLU A 298 -12.95 0.70 -9.27
CA GLU A 298 -12.08 -0.33 -8.69
C GLU A 298 -12.46 -1.76 -9.12
N LEU A 299 -13.55 -1.93 -9.89
CA LEU A 299 -13.98 -3.24 -10.39
C LEU A 299 -13.08 -3.65 -11.58
N GLY A 300 -12.11 -4.50 -11.32
CA GLY A 300 -11.20 -5.01 -12.34
C GLY A 300 -9.93 -5.58 -11.73
N PRO A 301 -9.10 -6.24 -12.54
CA PRO A 301 -7.84 -6.76 -12.06
C PRO A 301 -6.91 -5.60 -11.70
N ASN A 302 -6.28 -5.72 -10.54
CA ASN A 302 -5.15 -4.92 -10.15
C ASN A 302 -3.90 -5.46 -10.87
N ASN A 303 -3.15 -4.61 -11.50
CA ASN A 303 -1.94 -4.96 -12.26
C ASN A 303 -0.78 -4.05 -11.83
N CYS A 304 -0.59 -3.81 -10.53
CA CYS A 304 0.46 -2.94 -10.00
C CYS A 304 1.83 -3.62 -9.88
N ALA A 305 1.88 -4.95 -9.95
CA ALA A 305 3.13 -5.71 -9.98
C ALA A 305 3.71 -5.84 -11.40
N ALA A 306 5.02 -6.02 -11.50
CA ALA A 306 5.68 -6.48 -12.72
C ALA A 306 5.26 -7.93 -13.06
N SER A 307 5.43 -8.34 -14.33
CA SER A 307 5.02 -9.68 -14.76
C SER A 307 5.81 -10.78 -14.03
N GLN A 308 5.08 -11.77 -13.50
CA GLN A 308 5.69 -12.89 -12.77
C GLN A 308 6.41 -13.87 -13.67
N GLU A 309 6.02 -14.01 -14.94
CA GLU A 309 6.71 -14.90 -15.89
C GLU A 309 8.15 -14.45 -16.13
N SER A 310 8.44 -13.16 -15.98
CA SER A 310 9.80 -12.61 -16.09
C SER A 310 10.62 -12.72 -14.79
N LEU A 311 9.98 -12.92 -13.63
CA LEU A 311 10.65 -12.98 -12.33
C LEU A 311 10.98 -14.41 -11.86
N ALA A 312 10.27 -15.42 -12.40
CA ALA A 312 10.59 -16.82 -12.17
C ALA A 312 11.70 -17.23 -13.15
N GLY A 313 12.95 -17.29 -12.68
CA GLY A 313 14.05 -17.86 -13.46
C GLY A 313 13.73 -19.30 -13.91
N ASP A 314 14.20 -19.68 -15.11
CA ASP A 314 14.09 -21.02 -15.72
C ASP A 314 14.65 -22.14 -14.81
#